data_98b3d79c2eeea3e3baf4a3f575457811
#
_entry.id   98b3d79c2eeea3e3baf4a3f575457811
#
_cell.length_a   1.000
_cell.length_b   1.000
_cell.length_c   1.000
_cell.angle_alpha   90.00
_cell.angle_beta   90.00
_cell.angle_gamma   90.00
#
_symmetry.space_group_name_H-M   'P 1'
#
loop_
_entity.id
_entity.type
_entity.pdbx_description
1 polymer ?
#
loop_
_entity_poly.entity_id
_entity_poly.type
_entity_poly.pdbx_seq_one_letter_code
_entity_poly.pdbx_strand_id
1 'polypeptide(L)' 'MSGMKELVEDIAKALVDIPDQVAVREVQGEQVTVLELRVAPSDLGKVIGKQGRTARCIRTLLGAAGMKLRKRFVLEILE' A
#
# COMPACT_ATOMS: atom_id res chain seq x y z
N MET A 1 -3.29 2.61 16.39
CA MET A 1 -2.44 1.71 15.60
C MET A 1 -3.22 1.23 14.39
N SER A 2 -2.66 1.42 13.22
CA SER A 2 -3.35 1.03 12.00
C SER A 2 -2.77 -0.27 11.46
N GLY A 3 -3.56 -1.34 11.48
CA GLY A 3 -3.15 -2.61 10.90
C GLY A 3 -2.97 -2.54 9.39
N MET A 4 -3.69 -1.65 8.72
CA MET A 4 -3.60 -1.52 7.25
C MET A 4 -2.28 -0.89 6.83
N LYS A 5 -1.81 0.12 7.54
CA LYS A 5 -0.51 0.72 7.26
C LYS A 5 0.60 -0.31 7.41
N GLU A 6 0.59 -1.05 8.50
CA GLU A 6 1.59 -2.09 8.75
C GLU A 6 1.53 -3.20 7.70
N LEU A 7 0.32 -3.58 7.30
CA LEU A 7 0.15 -4.59 6.27
C LEU A 7 0.78 -4.16 4.95
N VAL A 8 0.53 -2.93 4.52
CA VAL A 8 1.11 -2.41 3.29
C VAL A 8 2.63 -2.32 3.40
N GLU A 9 3.14 -1.86 4.54
CA GLU A 9 4.59 -1.83 4.78
C GLU A 9 5.21 -3.21 4.65
N ASP A 10 4.62 -4.21 5.28
CA ASP A 10 5.15 -5.57 5.26
C ASP A 10 5.12 -6.15 3.86
N ILE A 11 4.04 -5.94 3.12
CA ILE A 11 3.94 -6.42 1.74
C ILE A 11 5.02 -5.76 0.88
N ALA A 12 5.16 -4.44 0.99
CA ALA A 12 6.15 -3.71 0.18
C ALA A 12 7.57 -4.15 0.51
N LYS A 13 7.89 -4.30 1.79
CA LYS A 13 9.23 -4.73 2.21
C LYS A 13 9.57 -6.13 1.70
N ALA A 14 8.56 -6.99 1.56
CA ALA A 14 8.77 -8.34 1.03
C ALA A 14 9.04 -8.34 -0.48
N LEU A 15 8.63 -7.30 -1.18
CA LEU A 15 8.73 -7.24 -2.64
C LEU A 15 9.96 -6.49 -3.16
N VAL A 16 10.49 -5.56 -2.37
CA VAL A 16 11.54 -4.64 -2.83
C VAL A 16 12.93 -5.11 -2.47
N ASP A 17 13.92 -4.56 -3.18
CA ASP A 17 15.33 -4.83 -2.89
C ASP A 17 15.89 -3.94 -1.78
N ILE A 18 15.30 -2.75 -1.60
CA ILE A 18 15.78 -1.79 -0.61
C ILE A 18 14.65 -1.51 0.40
N PRO A 19 14.41 -2.46 1.32
CA PRO A 19 13.30 -2.31 2.26
C PRO A 19 13.44 -1.12 3.21
N ASP A 20 14.65 -0.64 3.44
CA ASP A 20 14.87 0.52 4.31
C ASP A 20 14.24 1.80 3.74
N GLN A 21 13.96 1.83 2.45
CA GLN A 21 13.33 2.99 1.82
C GLN A 21 11.82 2.87 1.68
N VAL A 22 11.24 1.80 2.21
CA VAL A 22 9.79 1.67 2.24
C VAL A 22 9.23 2.59 3.33
N ALA A 23 8.28 3.42 2.95
CA ALA A 23 7.56 4.28 3.88
C ALA A 23 6.09 4.31 3.50
N VAL A 24 5.22 4.20 4.48
CA VAL A 24 3.78 4.32 4.27
C VAL A 24 3.27 5.44 5.16
N ARG A 25 2.54 6.35 4.55
CA ARG A 25 1.89 7.44 5.26
C ARG A 25 0.38 7.23 5.21
N GLU A 26 -0.25 7.29 6.35
CA GLU A 26 -1.70 7.16 6.44
C GLU A 26 -2.33 8.53 6.55
N VAL A 27 -3.19 8.86 5.60
CA VAL A 27 -3.93 10.12 5.60
C VAL A 27 -5.40 9.79 5.80
N GLN A 28 -5.92 10.11 6.97
CA GLN A 28 -7.31 9.82 7.30
C GLN A 28 -8.22 10.95 6.89
N GLY A 29 -9.22 10.62 6.06
CA GLY A 29 -10.32 11.51 5.77
C GLY A 29 -11.56 11.07 6.56
N GLU A 30 -12.66 11.72 6.32
CA GLU A 30 -13.90 11.38 7.03
C GLU A 30 -14.42 10.00 6.67
N GLN A 31 -14.35 9.63 5.38
CA GLN A 31 -14.88 8.37 4.88
C GLN A 31 -13.83 7.49 4.23
N VAL A 32 -12.69 8.06 3.86
CA VAL A 32 -11.65 7.38 3.12
C VAL A 32 -10.32 7.59 3.81
N THR A 33 -9.55 6.53 3.95
CA THR A 33 -8.17 6.59 4.42
C THR A 33 -7.27 6.29 3.24
N VAL A 34 -6.35 7.19 2.94
CA VAL A 34 -5.37 7.00 1.87
C VAL A 34 -4.08 6.49 2.48
N LEU A 35 -3.56 5.41 1.92
CA LEU A 35 -2.26 4.86 2.30
C LEU A 35 -1.29 5.19 1.19
N GLU A 36 -0.40 6.12 1.47
CA GLU A 36 0.61 6.57 0.50
C GLU A 36 1.86 5.74 0.68
N LEU A 37 2.20 4.97 -0.33
CA LEU A 37 3.36 4.08 -0.31
C LEU A 37 4.51 4.71 -1.10
N ARG A 38 5.67 4.77 -0.46
CA ARG A 38 6.89 5.23 -1.10
C ARG A 38 7.96 4.15 -0.97
N VAL A 39 8.66 3.90 -2.06
CA VAL A 39 9.76 2.94 -2.10
C VAL A 39 10.94 3.59 -2.84
N ALA A 40 12.09 2.92 -2.85
CA ALA A 40 13.21 3.38 -3.68
C ALA A 40 12.76 3.46 -5.14
N PRO A 41 13.17 4.50 -5.89
CA PRO A 41 12.77 4.62 -7.29
C PRO A 41 13.06 3.38 -8.13
N SER A 42 14.17 2.69 -7.86
CA SER A 42 14.52 1.46 -8.55
C SER A 42 13.60 0.31 -8.23
N ASP A 43 12.83 0.39 -7.15
CA ASP A 43 11.93 -0.67 -6.72
C ASP A 43 10.47 -0.41 -7.11
N LEU A 44 10.18 0.74 -7.71
CA LEU A 44 8.81 1.13 -8.01
C LEU A 44 8.10 0.08 -8.86
N GLY A 45 8.77 -0.46 -9.86
CA GLY A 45 8.21 -1.51 -10.71
C GLY A 45 7.85 -2.78 -9.96
N LYS A 46 8.52 -3.05 -8.83
CA LYS A 46 8.26 -4.26 -8.04
C LYS A 46 6.95 -4.18 -7.26
N VAL A 47 6.57 -2.98 -6.83
CA VAL A 47 5.30 -2.81 -6.12
C VAL A 47 4.14 -2.58 -7.07
N ILE A 48 4.39 -2.07 -8.27
CA ILE A 48 3.37 -1.94 -9.30
C ILE A 48 3.11 -3.29 -9.95
N GLY A 49 4.20 -3.99 -10.29
CA GLY A 49 4.13 -5.30 -10.92
C GLY A 49 3.85 -5.21 -12.41
N LYS A 50 3.99 -6.35 -13.08
CA LYS A 50 3.77 -6.44 -14.51
C LYS A 50 2.31 -6.11 -14.81
N GLN A 51 2.10 -5.13 -15.68
CA GLN A 51 0.77 -4.65 -16.06
C GLN A 51 -0.07 -4.17 -14.86
N GLY A 52 0.60 -3.72 -13.80
CA GLY A 52 -0.06 -3.22 -12.61
C GLY A 52 -0.68 -4.28 -11.72
N ARG A 53 -0.37 -5.55 -11.94
CA ARG A 53 -1.02 -6.66 -11.23
C ARG A 53 -0.76 -6.68 -9.73
N THR A 54 0.48 -6.37 -9.33
CA THR A 54 0.82 -6.37 -7.90
C THR A 54 0.07 -5.28 -7.16
N ALA A 55 0.08 -4.07 -7.70
CA ALA A 55 -0.66 -2.95 -7.09
C ALA A 55 -2.15 -3.26 -7.04
N ARG A 56 -2.70 -3.89 -8.10
CA ARG A 56 -4.10 -4.27 -8.12
C ARG A 56 -4.43 -5.30 -7.04
N CYS A 57 -3.54 -6.27 -6.81
CA CYS A 57 -3.74 -7.26 -5.75
C CYS A 57 -3.75 -6.59 -4.38
N ILE A 58 -2.83 -5.65 -4.14
CA ILE A 58 -2.80 -4.93 -2.87
C ILE A 58 -4.09 -4.14 -2.68
N ARG A 59 -4.56 -3.46 -3.72
CA ARG A 59 -5.81 -2.72 -3.66
C ARG A 59 -7.01 -3.62 -3.37
N THR A 60 -7.02 -4.81 -3.95
CA THR A 60 -8.09 -5.79 -3.71
C THR A 60 -8.09 -6.22 -2.24
N LEU A 61 -6.92 -6.50 -1.67
CA LEU A 61 -6.80 -6.87 -0.27
C LEU A 61 -7.28 -5.75 0.65
N LEU A 62 -6.90 -4.51 0.33
CA LEU A 62 -7.33 -3.35 1.12
C LEU A 62 -8.85 -3.16 1.04
N GLY A 63 -9.43 -3.39 -0.13
CA GLY A 63 -10.87 -3.31 -0.29
C GLY A 63 -11.61 -4.34 0.55
N ALA A 64 -11.12 -5.57 0.55
CA ALA A 64 -11.73 -6.64 1.34
C ALA A 64 -11.62 -6.36 2.84
N ALA A 65 -10.44 -5.93 3.30
CA ALA A 65 -10.23 -5.59 4.70
C ALA A 65 -11.10 -4.39 5.11
N GLY A 66 -11.22 -3.42 4.21
CA GLY A 66 -12.04 -2.24 4.45
C GLY A 66 -13.50 -2.57 4.64
N MET A 67 -14.03 -3.50 3.85
CA MET A 67 -15.41 -3.94 4.01
C MET A 67 -15.66 -4.53 5.39
N LYS A 68 -14.72 -5.33 5.88
CA LYS A 68 -14.83 -5.92 7.21
C LYS A 68 -14.81 -4.86 8.29
N LEU A 69 -14.02 -3.81 8.12
CA LEU A 69 -13.88 -2.72 9.09
C LEU A 69 -14.88 -1.58 8.86
N ARG A 70 -15.68 -1.67 7.81
CA ARG A 70 -16.61 -0.63 7.38
C ARG A 70 -15.89 0.70 7.12
N LYS A 71 -14.71 0.60 6.51
CA LYS A 71 -13.90 1.74 6.13
C LYS A 71 -13.43 1.55 4.70
N ARG A 72 -13.13 2.66 4.05
CA ARG A 72 -12.60 2.62 2.70
C ARG A 72 -11.13 2.99 2.72
N PHE A 73 -10.30 2.09 2.22
CA PHE A 73 -8.86 2.32 2.09
C PHE A 73 -8.49 2.44 0.63
N VAL A 74 -7.64 3.40 0.34
CA VAL A 74 -7.12 3.63 -1.01
C VAL A 74 -5.61 3.59 -0.96
N LEU A 75 -5.00 2.85 -1.88
CA LEU A 75 -3.55 2.81 -2.01
C LEU A 75 -3.11 3.81 -3.06
N GLU A 76 -2.15 4.66 -2.70
CA GLU A 76 -1.53 5.58 -3.62
C GLU A 76 -0.03 5.30 -3.62
N ILE A 77 0.52 4.96 -4.78
CA ILE A 77 1.94 4.69 -4.93
C ILE A 77 2.60 5.95 -5.45
N LEU A 78 3.51 6.50 -4.66
CA LEU A 78 4.19 7.75 -4.98
C LEU A 78 5.46 7.48 -5.78
N GLU A 79 5.71 8.32 -6.76
CA GLU A 79 6.93 8.22 -7.57
C GLU A 79 8.05 9.09 -7.04
#